data_e85fe03a0d2a68929f4b897a8f1182b7
#
_entry.id   e85fe03a0d2a68929f4b897a8f1182b7
#
_cell.length_a   1.000
_cell.length_b   1.000
_cell.length_c   1.000
_cell.angle_alpha   90.00
_cell.angle_beta   90.00
_cell.angle_gamma   90.00
#
_symmetry.space_group_name_H-M   'P 1'
#
loop_
_entity.id
_entity.type
_entity.pdbx_description
1 polymer ?
#
loop_
_entity_poly.entity_id
_entity_poly.type
_entity_poly.pdbx_seq_one_letter_code
_entity_poly.pdbx_strand_id
1 'polypeptide(L)'
;MITTEEVCRLIRDKKIMDDSNTTIVVLDENLRILYVNDNFIAADAHLHPGDLIKCKNAVEAQEGCGSHENCKDCELRKMVEASISQNKKMETQADFLVESNQTLSLHAVSTPYEYEGKTGSIVLLIDRTEQQREFMLERTFFHDLLNISGALKGLLDCVQHDNVQDIIPILRDISGQLLDEVEAQRDLIFAMKGLLQPKRKRFKASDVLENLDALVRMAKEMHNIKIVVDSNVTDEEVNSDKRLLNRVLFNMLKNAYEASPNSVVTLGIHTTDDKIVFSTHNNAVIPEHIKSKIFIYGNSTKGAKRGLGTYSMKLIGENFLHGRVWFESAEGVGTTFYIELDRVKD
;
A
#
# COMPACT_ATOMS: atom_id res chain seq x y z
N MET A 1 -19.42 -25.63 28.99
CA MET A 1 -19.51 -24.56 27.94
C MET A 1 -20.04 -23.34 28.66
N ILE A 2 -19.30 -22.21 28.60
CA ILE A 2 -19.78 -20.94 29.13
C ILE A 2 -20.94 -20.52 28.22
N THR A 3 -22.09 -20.23 28.81
CA THR A 3 -23.27 -19.81 28.03
C THR A 3 -23.17 -18.33 27.67
N THR A 4 -23.89 -17.92 26.60
CA THR A 4 -23.98 -16.52 26.18
C THR A 4 -24.46 -15.60 27.35
N GLU A 5 -25.33 -16.10 28.24
CA GLU A 5 -25.81 -15.37 29.42
C GLU A 5 -24.71 -15.17 30.46
N GLU A 6 -23.81 -16.13 30.64
CA GLU A 6 -22.67 -16.05 31.54
C GLU A 6 -21.64 -15.06 31.04
N VAL A 7 -21.40 -15.03 29.74
CA VAL A 7 -20.55 -14.03 29.08
C VAL A 7 -21.16 -12.62 29.19
N CYS A 8 -22.47 -12.49 29.01
CA CYS A 8 -23.16 -11.20 29.17
C CYS A 8 -23.12 -10.66 30.61
N ARG A 9 -23.01 -11.54 31.62
CA ARG A 9 -22.75 -11.13 33.01
C ARG A 9 -21.33 -10.61 33.22
N LEU A 10 -20.35 -11.13 32.52
CA LEU A 10 -18.97 -10.64 32.52
C LEU A 10 -18.86 -9.28 31.80
N ILE A 11 -19.72 -9.03 30.82
CA ILE A 11 -19.75 -7.82 30.00
C ILE A 11 -21.02 -7.03 30.36
N ARG A 12 -20.97 -6.27 31.45
CA ARG A 12 -22.14 -5.66 32.13
C ARG A 12 -22.90 -4.59 31.36
N ASP A 13 -22.45 -4.15 30.21
CA ASP A 13 -23.15 -3.08 29.47
C ASP A 13 -23.02 -3.28 27.95
N LYS A 14 -23.88 -4.17 27.44
CA LYS A 14 -23.93 -4.54 26.03
C LYS A 14 -24.07 -3.32 25.10
N LYS A 15 -24.82 -2.29 25.53
CA LYS A 15 -25.15 -1.13 24.70
C LYS A 15 -23.95 -0.17 24.47
N ILE A 16 -23.07 -0.04 25.48
CA ILE A 16 -21.85 0.78 25.36
C ILE A 16 -20.81 0.07 24.46
N MET A 17 -20.84 -1.25 24.42
CA MET A 17 -19.89 -2.05 23.63
C MET A 17 -20.31 -2.18 22.17
N ASP A 18 -21.60 -2.17 21.88
CA ASP A 18 -22.13 -2.25 20.52
C ASP A 18 -21.92 -0.94 19.71
N ASP A 19 -21.84 0.21 20.40
CA ASP A 19 -21.60 1.53 19.80
C ASP A 19 -20.09 1.85 19.60
N SER A 20 -19.18 0.97 20.02
CA SER A 20 -17.74 1.17 19.89
C SER A 20 -17.21 0.58 18.57
N ASN A 21 -16.29 1.27 17.89
CA ASN A 21 -15.51 0.73 16.76
C ASN A 21 -14.54 -0.40 17.18
N THR A 22 -14.77 -0.97 18.37
CA THR A 22 -13.93 -1.99 18.99
C THR A 22 -14.65 -3.33 18.93
N THR A 23 -14.02 -4.32 18.33
CA THR A 23 -14.51 -5.69 18.37
C THR A 23 -14.08 -6.36 19.66
N ILE A 24 -15.04 -6.91 20.40
CA ILE A 24 -14.80 -7.64 21.63
C ILE A 24 -15.03 -9.10 21.36
N VAL A 25 -14.00 -9.91 21.62
CA VAL A 25 -14.02 -11.34 21.40
C VAL A 25 -13.72 -12.04 22.73
N VAL A 26 -14.55 -12.99 23.13
CA VAL A 26 -14.27 -13.86 24.28
C VAL A 26 -13.82 -15.22 23.75
N LEU A 27 -12.67 -15.67 24.23
CA LEU A 27 -12.03 -16.90 23.79
C LEU A 27 -11.94 -17.89 24.94
N ASP A 28 -12.08 -19.20 24.65
CA ASP A 28 -11.72 -20.27 25.55
C ASP A 28 -10.19 -20.50 25.60
N GLU A 29 -9.76 -21.48 26.40
CA GLU A 29 -8.35 -21.89 26.53
C GLU A 29 -7.74 -22.41 25.22
N ASN A 30 -8.56 -22.84 24.25
CA ASN A 30 -8.16 -23.33 22.93
C ASN A 30 -8.26 -22.24 21.86
N LEU A 31 -8.47 -20.97 22.26
CA LEU A 31 -8.66 -19.81 21.39
C LEU A 31 -9.91 -19.88 20.49
N ARG A 32 -10.90 -20.67 20.85
CA ARG A 32 -12.19 -20.71 20.17
C ARG A 32 -13.06 -19.57 20.64
N ILE A 33 -13.78 -18.98 19.71
CA ILE A 33 -14.67 -17.84 19.99
C ILE A 33 -15.91 -18.34 20.74
N LEU A 34 -16.12 -17.80 21.94
CA LEU A 34 -17.33 -18.03 22.74
C LEU A 34 -18.35 -16.91 22.54
N TYR A 35 -17.88 -15.67 22.29
CA TYR A 35 -18.72 -14.51 22.09
C TYR A 35 -17.98 -13.47 21.24
N VAL A 36 -18.74 -12.73 20.42
CA VAL A 36 -18.32 -11.54 19.69
C VAL A 36 -19.44 -10.50 19.81
N ASN A 37 -19.10 -9.22 20.00
CA ASN A 37 -20.09 -8.15 19.95
C ASN A 37 -20.59 -7.91 18.51
N ASP A 38 -21.74 -7.21 18.35
CA ASP A 38 -22.51 -7.11 17.10
C ASP A 38 -21.80 -6.41 15.92
N ASN A 39 -20.55 -5.94 16.12
CA ASN A 39 -19.74 -5.35 15.03
C ASN A 39 -19.28 -6.35 13.97
N PHE A 40 -19.46 -7.66 14.22
CA PHE A 40 -19.21 -8.74 13.27
C PHE A 40 -20.40 -9.70 13.21
N ILE A 41 -20.82 -10.04 12.00
CA ILE A 41 -21.95 -10.93 11.74
C ILE A 41 -21.66 -12.33 12.28
N ALA A 42 -22.60 -12.84 13.10
CA ALA A 42 -22.77 -14.21 13.58
C ALA A 42 -21.52 -15.13 13.49
N ALA A 43 -20.77 -15.21 14.56
CA ALA A 43 -19.71 -16.22 14.68
C ALA A 43 -20.32 -17.59 14.95
N ASP A 44 -20.07 -18.57 14.08
CA ASP A 44 -20.29 -19.98 14.36
C ASP A 44 -19.39 -20.39 15.55
N ALA A 45 -19.92 -21.24 16.43
CA ALA A 45 -19.31 -21.64 17.71
C ALA A 45 -17.96 -22.40 17.60
N HIS A 46 -17.36 -22.44 16.43
CA HIS A 46 -16.09 -23.14 16.17
C HIS A 46 -15.01 -22.26 15.53
N LEU A 47 -15.27 -20.96 15.38
CA LEU A 47 -14.35 -20.04 14.74
C LEU A 47 -13.24 -19.58 15.69
N HIS A 48 -12.10 -19.28 15.13
CA HIS A 48 -10.98 -18.61 15.79
C HIS A 48 -10.86 -17.13 15.32
N PRO A 49 -10.11 -16.27 16.02
CA PRO A 49 -10.02 -14.85 15.65
C PRO A 49 -9.60 -14.56 14.21
N GLY A 50 -8.75 -15.40 13.61
CA GLY A 50 -8.33 -15.23 12.21
C GLY A 50 -9.44 -15.52 11.20
N ASP A 51 -10.37 -16.40 11.52
CA ASP A 51 -11.54 -16.67 10.68
C ASP A 51 -12.49 -15.46 10.72
N LEU A 52 -12.67 -14.86 11.89
CA LEU A 52 -13.49 -13.68 12.08
C LEU A 52 -13.03 -12.49 11.21
N ILE A 53 -11.72 -12.22 11.20
CA ILE A 53 -11.13 -11.13 10.40
C ILE A 53 -10.86 -11.53 8.95
N LYS A 54 -11.23 -12.73 8.52
CA LYS A 54 -10.94 -13.31 7.20
C LYS A 54 -9.45 -13.21 6.83
N CYS A 55 -8.60 -13.57 7.80
CA CYS A 55 -7.16 -13.65 7.57
C CYS A 55 -6.86 -14.55 6.39
N LYS A 56 -6.03 -14.11 5.45
CA LYS A 56 -5.72 -14.87 4.24
C LYS A 56 -5.18 -16.28 4.54
N ASN A 57 -4.30 -16.40 5.54
CA ASN A 57 -3.81 -17.71 5.98
C ASN A 57 -4.93 -18.62 6.52
N ALA A 58 -5.96 -18.05 7.13
CA ALA A 58 -7.12 -18.83 7.60
C ALA A 58 -8.02 -19.27 6.44
N VAL A 59 -8.21 -18.39 5.46
CA VAL A 59 -9.04 -18.67 4.26
C VAL A 59 -8.37 -19.71 3.35
N GLU A 60 -7.04 -19.68 3.21
CA GLU A 60 -6.26 -20.60 2.38
C GLU A 60 -6.07 -21.98 3.05
N ALA A 61 -6.26 -22.07 4.36
CA ALA A 61 -6.10 -23.30 5.12
C ALA A 61 -7.39 -24.15 5.15
N GLN A 62 -7.28 -25.46 5.00
CA GLN A 62 -8.44 -26.38 4.98
C GLN A 62 -9.23 -26.39 6.30
N GLU A 63 -8.56 -26.22 7.44
CA GLU A 63 -9.15 -26.26 8.78
C GLU A 63 -9.27 -24.88 9.42
N GLY A 64 -9.11 -23.79 8.62
CA GLY A 64 -9.25 -22.42 9.09
C GLY A 64 -8.05 -21.89 9.89
N CYS A 65 -8.31 -20.89 10.74
CA CYS A 65 -7.30 -20.20 11.52
C CYS A 65 -6.55 -21.14 12.48
N GLY A 66 -5.23 -21.14 12.40
CA GLY A 66 -4.34 -21.95 13.24
C GLY A 66 -3.74 -23.15 12.53
N SER A 67 -4.28 -23.54 11.37
CA SER A 67 -3.83 -24.73 10.63
C SER A 67 -2.81 -24.43 9.52
N HIS A 68 -2.64 -23.16 9.12
CA HIS A 68 -1.63 -22.76 8.15
C HIS A 68 -0.23 -22.71 8.80
N GLU A 69 0.82 -23.02 8.04
CA GLU A 69 2.22 -23.01 8.54
C GLU A 69 2.65 -21.66 9.15
N ASN A 70 2.20 -20.56 8.58
CA ASN A 70 2.49 -19.22 9.06
C ASN A 70 1.76 -18.85 10.38
N CYS A 71 0.77 -19.64 10.80
CA CYS A 71 0.05 -19.41 12.05
C CYS A 71 0.91 -19.66 13.30
N LYS A 72 2.02 -20.40 13.17
CA LYS A 72 3.00 -20.59 14.25
C LYS A 72 3.67 -19.26 14.67
N ASP A 73 3.76 -18.31 13.74
CA ASP A 73 4.38 -17.00 13.95
C ASP A 73 3.37 -15.86 14.10
N CYS A 74 2.08 -16.18 14.19
CA CYS A 74 1.03 -15.21 14.37
C CYS A 74 1.16 -14.46 15.72
N GLU A 75 1.40 -13.15 15.67
CA GLU A 75 1.59 -12.31 16.85
C GLU A 75 0.34 -12.25 17.73
N LEU A 76 -0.85 -12.18 17.13
CA LEU A 76 -2.11 -12.20 17.87
C LEU A 76 -2.28 -13.50 18.67
N ARG A 77 -2.03 -14.64 18.04
CA ARG A 77 -2.10 -15.94 18.68
C ARG A 77 -1.10 -16.05 19.83
N LYS A 78 0.17 -15.75 19.57
CA LYS A 78 1.24 -15.79 20.60
C LYS A 78 0.90 -14.88 21.79
N MET A 79 0.38 -13.70 21.55
CA MET A 79 -0.02 -12.75 22.60
C MET A 79 -1.15 -13.30 23.45
N VAL A 80 -2.21 -13.86 22.85
CA VAL A 80 -3.34 -14.42 23.59
C VAL A 80 -2.93 -15.65 24.40
N GLU A 81 -2.16 -16.59 23.79
CA GLU A 81 -1.62 -17.78 24.49
C GLU A 81 -0.74 -17.37 25.69
N ALA A 82 0.13 -16.37 25.51
CA ALA A 82 0.98 -15.85 26.58
C ALA A 82 0.17 -15.15 27.68
N SER A 83 -0.89 -14.41 27.30
CA SER A 83 -1.79 -13.74 28.26
C SER A 83 -2.50 -14.76 29.16
N ILE A 84 -3.03 -15.85 28.58
CA ILE A 84 -3.72 -16.91 29.34
C ILE A 84 -2.71 -17.65 30.24
N SER A 85 -1.58 -18.10 29.69
CA SER A 85 -0.60 -18.91 30.42
C SER A 85 0.08 -18.17 31.57
N GLN A 86 0.33 -16.86 31.41
CA GLN A 86 0.95 -16.01 32.43
C GLN A 86 -0.07 -15.32 33.35
N ASN A 87 -1.35 -15.50 33.09
CA ASN A 87 -2.46 -14.80 33.77
C ASN A 87 -2.25 -13.30 33.86
N LYS A 88 -1.85 -12.68 32.72
CA LYS A 88 -1.47 -11.26 32.67
C LYS A 88 -2.08 -10.60 31.44
N LYS A 89 -2.57 -9.35 31.60
CA LYS A 89 -2.99 -8.51 30.48
C LYS A 89 -1.80 -8.28 29.56
N MET A 90 -2.01 -8.50 28.27
CA MET A 90 -1.02 -8.27 27.21
C MET A 90 -1.63 -7.51 26.05
N GLU A 91 -0.79 -6.83 25.27
CA GLU A 91 -1.18 -6.12 24.07
C GLU A 91 -0.17 -6.30 22.95
N THR A 92 -0.64 -6.21 21.72
CA THR A 92 0.19 -6.25 20.51
C THR A 92 -0.42 -5.42 19.41
N GLN A 93 0.42 -5.01 18.47
CA GLN A 93 -0.01 -4.48 17.18
C GLN A 93 0.42 -5.46 16.11
N ALA A 94 -0.52 -5.87 15.26
CA ALA A 94 -0.26 -6.85 14.22
C ALA A 94 -0.99 -6.50 12.92
N ASP A 95 -0.31 -6.73 11.80
CA ASP A 95 -0.83 -6.52 10.47
C ASP A 95 -1.24 -7.85 9.84
N PHE A 96 -2.48 -7.92 9.38
CA PHE A 96 -3.06 -9.11 8.74
C PHE A 96 -3.37 -8.83 7.29
N LEU A 97 -2.94 -9.72 6.40
CA LEU A 97 -3.45 -9.75 5.04
C LEU A 97 -4.80 -10.47 5.08
N VAL A 98 -5.87 -9.78 4.65
CA VAL A 98 -7.22 -10.36 4.61
C VAL A 98 -7.59 -10.85 3.21
N GLU A 99 -8.71 -11.59 3.10
CA GLU A 99 -9.20 -12.19 1.86
C GLU A 99 -9.26 -11.20 0.67
N SER A 100 -9.63 -9.95 0.93
CA SER A 100 -9.64 -8.87 -0.07
C SER A 100 -8.25 -8.42 -0.55
N ASN A 101 -7.17 -9.07 -0.12
CA ASN A 101 -5.78 -8.66 -0.32
C ASN A 101 -5.47 -7.25 0.23
N GLN A 102 -6.22 -6.78 1.21
CA GLN A 102 -5.93 -5.55 1.96
C GLN A 102 -5.20 -5.89 3.25
N THR A 103 -4.43 -4.93 3.75
CA THR A 103 -3.82 -5.04 5.08
C THR A 103 -4.79 -4.47 6.11
N LEU A 104 -5.10 -5.27 7.12
CA LEU A 104 -5.85 -4.90 8.32
C LEU A 104 -4.86 -4.75 9.47
N SER A 105 -4.69 -3.53 9.99
CA SER A 105 -3.81 -3.23 11.12
C SER A 105 -4.61 -3.22 12.41
N LEU A 106 -4.39 -4.19 13.28
CA LEU A 106 -5.11 -4.33 14.54
C LEU A 106 -4.21 -3.99 15.73
N HIS A 107 -4.75 -3.20 16.66
CA HIS A 107 -4.26 -3.15 18.02
C HIS A 107 -5.11 -4.10 18.86
N ALA A 108 -4.47 -5.15 19.37
CA ALA A 108 -5.14 -6.20 20.15
C ALA A 108 -4.72 -6.13 21.61
N VAL A 109 -5.70 -6.22 22.51
CA VAL A 109 -5.50 -6.26 23.97
C VAL A 109 -6.16 -7.50 24.50
N SER A 110 -5.40 -8.41 25.11
CA SER A 110 -5.86 -9.67 25.72
C SER A 110 -5.86 -9.54 27.24
N THR A 111 -7.00 -9.81 27.85
CA THR A 111 -7.17 -9.85 29.31
C THR A 111 -7.63 -11.25 29.70
N PRO A 112 -6.81 -12.03 30.44
CA PRO A 112 -7.19 -13.38 30.84
C PRO A 112 -8.32 -13.34 31.86
N TYR A 113 -9.13 -14.39 31.87
CA TYR A 113 -10.15 -14.61 32.88
C TYR A 113 -10.15 -16.06 33.37
N GLU A 114 -10.60 -16.25 34.60
CA GLU A 114 -10.93 -17.54 35.17
C GLU A 114 -12.35 -17.45 35.74
N TYR A 115 -13.23 -18.35 35.30
CA TYR A 115 -14.61 -18.40 35.77
C TYR A 115 -15.07 -19.88 35.88
N GLU A 116 -15.52 -20.27 37.08
CA GLU A 116 -15.99 -21.64 37.40
C GLU A 116 -14.96 -22.74 36.96
N GLY A 117 -13.68 -22.47 37.19
CA GLY A 117 -12.60 -23.40 36.86
C GLY A 117 -12.27 -23.50 35.37
N LYS A 118 -12.86 -22.63 34.52
CA LYS A 118 -12.51 -22.48 33.11
C LYS A 118 -11.67 -21.22 32.89
N THR A 119 -10.64 -21.36 32.07
CA THR A 119 -9.76 -20.25 31.71
C THR A 119 -9.99 -19.81 30.27
N GLY A 120 -9.68 -18.56 29.99
CA GLY A 120 -9.77 -18.01 28.64
C GLY A 120 -9.28 -16.56 28.59
N SER A 121 -9.65 -15.83 27.55
CA SER A 121 -9.28 -14.43 27.40
C SER A 121 -10.40 -13.59 26.77
N ILE A 122 -10.54 -12.36 27.26
CA ILE A 122 -11.30 -11.30 26.60
C ILE A 122 -10.32 -10.51 25.77
N VAL A 123 -10.52 -10.50 24.45
CA VAL A 123 -9.66 -9.82 23.48
C VAL A 123 -10.41 -8.64 22.88
N LEU A 124 -9.83 -7.44 23.01
CA LEU A 124 -10.27 -6.25 22.31
C LEU A 124 -9.48 -6.14 21.02
N LEU A 125 -10.16 -6.06 19.88
CA LEU A 125 -9.57 -5.81 18.57
C LEU A 125 -9.97 -4.42 18.09
N ILE A 126 -9.01 -3.54 17.98
CA ILE A 126 -9.20 -2.14 17.57
C ILE A 126 -8.59 -1.99 16.18
N ASP A 127 -9.42 -1.67 15.19
CA ASP A 127 -8.93 -1.38 13.85
C ASP A 127 -8.21 -0.04 13.83
N ARG A 128 -6.92 -0.08 13.49
CA ARG A 128 -6.02 1.06 13.34
C ARG A 128 -5.55 1.25 11.90
N THR A 129 -6.20 0.59 10.95
CA THR A 129 -5.76 0.57 9.54
C THR A 129 -5.66 1.97 8.96
N GLU A 130 -6.67 2.80 9.14
CA GLU A 130 -6.66 4.18 8.64
C GLU A 130 -5.58 5.03 9.33
N GLN A 131 -5.48 4.93 10.67
CA GLN A 131 -4.46 5.67 11.43
C GLN A 131 -3.04 5.26 11.04
N GLN A 132 -2.81 3.97 10.83
CA GLN A 132 -1.51 3.48 10.37
C GLN A 132 -1.19 3.97 8.96
N ARG A 133 -2.17 3.98 8.07
CA ARG A 133 -2.02 4.52 6.72
C ARG A 133 -1.68 6.02 6.75
N GLU A 134 -2.40 6.81 7.52
CA GLU A 134 -2.12 8.24 7.68
C GLU A 134 -0.72 8.47 8.27
N PHE A 135 -0.35 7.77 9.33
CA PHE A 135 0.97 7.86 9.95
C PHE A 135 2.11 7.50 8.99
N MET A 136 1.96 6.43 8.22
CA MET A 136 2.97 6.03 7.22
C MET A 136 3.12 7.06 6.11
N LEU A 137 2.01 7.66 5.67
CA LEU A 137 2.02 8.76 4.69
C LEU A 137 2.78 9.97 5.20
N GLU A 138 2.41 10.44 6.39
CA GLU A 138 3.06 11.60 7.01
C GLU A 138 4.56 11.35 7.19
N ARG A 139 4.95 10.20 7.72
CA ARG A 139 6.36 9.84 7.95
C ARG A 139 7.16 9.82 6.66
N THR A 140 6.63 9.22 5.59
CA THR A 140 7.31 9.15 4.30
C THR A 140 7.45 10.53 3.70
N PHE A 141 6.37 11.30 3.69
CA PHE A 141 6.35 12.67 3.19
C PHE A 141 7.38 13.57 3.89
N PHE A 142 7.35 13.62 5.21
CA PHE A 142 8.30 14.46 5.95
C PHE A 142 9.74 14.02 5.75
N HIS A 143 9.99 12.71 5.65
CA HIS A 143 11.34 12.21 5.36
C HIS A 143 11.85 12.70 4.01
N ASP A 144 11.05 12.58 2.95
CA ASP A 144 11.47 12.96 1.59
C ASP A 144 11.58 14.49 1.46
N LEU A 145 10.65 15.22 2.09
CA LEU A 145 10.70 16.68 2.15
C LEU A 145 11.94 17.20 2.88
N LEU A 146 12.31 16.57 4.01
CA LEU A 146 13.52 16.92 4.76
C LEU A 146 14.79 16.63 3.95
N ASN A 147 14.84 15.54 3.20
CA ASN A 147 15.98 15.19 2.35
C ASN A 147 16.17 16.23 1.25
N ILE A 148 15.11 16.60 0.52
CA ILE A 148 15.16 17.60 -0.55
C ILE A 148 15.51 18.99 0.03
N SER A 149 14.89 19.36 1.16
CA SER A 149 15.16 20.64 1.83
C SER A 149 16.60 20.71 2.36
N GLY A 150 17.13 19.59 2.87
CA GLY A 150 18.53 19.48 3.30
C GLY A 150 19.51 19.66 2.14
N ALA A 151 19.23 19.07 0.99
CA ALA A 151 20.04 19.25 -0.22
C ALA A 151 20.01 20.71 -0.70
N LEU A 152 18.81 21.35 -0.69
CA LEU A 152 18.65 22.75 -1.01
C LEU A 152 19.47 23.65 -0.10
N LYS A 153 19.39 23.41 1.22
CA LYS A 153 20.17 24.16 2.21
C LYS A 153 21.68 23.95 2.01
N GLY A 154 22.13 22.71 1.83
CA GLY A 154 23.53 22.42 1.60
C GLY A 154 24.11 23.13 0.37
N LEU A 155 23.33 23.23 -0.71
CA LEU A 155 23.74 24.00 -1.89
C LEU A 155 23.78 25.50 -1.63
N LEU A 156 22.79 26.06 -0.91
CA LEU A 156 22.80 27.46 -0.52
C LEU A 156 24.00 27.82 0.35
N ASP A 157 24.41 26.93 1.27
CA ASP A 157 25.58 27.13 2.12
C ASP A 157 26.90 27.10 1.32
N CYS A 158 26.89 26.51 0.11
CA CYS A 158 28.05 26.43 -0.81
C CYS A 158 28.08 27.58 -1.83
N VAL A 159 27.10 28.48 -1.86
CA VAL A 159 27.05 29.61 -2.81
C VAL A 159 28.18 30.61 -2.50
N GLN A 160 29.04 30.84 -3.50
CA GLN A 160 30.07 31.87 -3.48
C GLN A 160 29.89 32.74 -4.74
N HIS A 161 30.49 33.93 -4.76
CA HIS A 161 30.28 34.88 -5.84
C HIS A 161 30.73 34.38 -7.22
N ASP A 162 31.69 33.50 -7.27
CA ASP A 162 32.30 32.93 -8.47
C ASP A 162 31.57 31.69 -9.00
N ASN A 163 30.67 31.06 -8.21
CA ASN A 163 29.94 29.85 -8.60
C ASN A 163 28.42 30.01 -8.71
N VAL A 164 27.90 31.22 -8.54
CA VAL A 164 26.44 31.51 -8.56
C VAL A 164 25.77 31.02 -9.84
N GLN A 165 26.40 31.22 -11.00
CA GLN A 165 25.81 30.85 -12.29
C GLN A 165 25.65 29.33 -12.45
N ASP A 166 26.54 28.56 -11.86
CA ASP A 166 26.50 27.09 -11.90
C ASP A 166 25.49 26.53 -10.89
N ILE A 167 25.29 27.20 -9.76
CA ILE A 167 24.41 26.75 -8.69
C ILE A 167 22.93 27.10 -8.95
N ILE A 168 22.63 28.23 -9.59
CA ILE A 168 21.23 28.66 -9.85
C ILE A 168 20.42 27.58 -10.59
N PRO A 169 20.88 26.94 -11.65
CA PRO A 169 20.14 25.86 -12.31
C PRO A 169 19.84 24.70 -11.36
N ILE A 170 20.82 24.30 -10.55
CA ILE A 170 20.67 23.20 -9.57
C ILE A 170 19.63 23.54 -8.49
N LEU A 171 19.66 24.79 -7.98
CA LEU A 171 18.66 25.26 -7.02
C LEU A 171 17.23 25.26 -7.61
N ARG A 172 17.12 25.64 -8.88
CA ARG A 172 15.83 25.61 -9.59
C ARG A 172 15.30 24.19 -9.71
N ASP A 173 16.17 23.24 -10.08
CA ASP A 173 15.80 21.83 -10.21
C ASP A 173 15.35 21.23 -8.89
N ILE A 174 16.11 21.48 -7.81
CA ILE A 174 15.74 20.99 -6.46
C ILE A 174 14.44 21.64 -5.96
N SER A 175 14.24 22.93 -6.23
CA SER A 175 12.99 23.62 -5.91
C SER A 175 11.80 22.99 -6.68
N GLY A 176 12.01 22.62 -7.94
CA GLY A 176 11.02 21.90 -8.75
C GLY A 176 10.69 20.54 -8.16
N GLN A 177 11.70 19.73 -7.80
CA GLN A 177 11.52 18.43 -7.17
C GLN A 177 10.76 18.52 -5.84
N LEU A 178 11.03 19.58 -5.03
CA LEU A 178 10.30 19.83 -3.79
C LEU A 178 8.81 20.06 -4.05
N LEU A 179 8.50 20.90 -5.04
CA LEU A 179 7.12 21.19 -5.41
C LEU A 179 6.40 19.95 -5.93
N ASP A 180 7.05 19.19 -6.81
CA ASP A 180 6.52 17.95 -7.37
C ASP A 180 6.23 16.91 -6.27
N GLU A 181 7.10 16.79 -5.26
CA GLU A 181 6.89 15.87 -4.13
C GLU A 181 5.70 16.31 -3.27
N VAL A 182 5.58 17.62 -2.96
CA VAL A 182 4.43 18.17 -2.22
C VAL A 182 3.12 17.94 -2.98
N GLU A 183 3.10 18.21 -4.30
CA GLU A 183 1.91 17.96 -5.12
C GLU A 183 1.59 16.47 -5.22
N ALA A 184 2.64 15.64 -5.31
CA ALA A 184 2.51 14.20 -5.32
C ALA A 184 1.82 13.67 -4.07
N GLN A 185 2.23 14.14 -2.92
CA GLN A 185 1.66 13.72 -1.64
C GLN A 185 0.24 14.24 -1.45
N ARG A 186 -0.02 15.51 -1.81
CA ARG A 186 -1.38 16.07 -1.80
C ARG A 186 -2.35 15.23 -2.62
N ASP A 187 -1.96 14.89 -3.84
CA ASP A 187 -2.81 14.11 -4.74
C ASP A 187 -3.08 12.71 -4.20
N LEU A 188 -2.07 12.09 -3.56
CA LEU A 188 -2.26 10.77 -2.93
C LEU A 188 -3.23 10.84 -1.75
N ILE A 189 -3.10 11.84 -0.87
CA ILE A 189 -4.02 12.06 0.24
C ILE A 189 -5.44 12.30 -0.27
N PHE A 190 -5.60 13.15 -1.30
CA PHE A 190 -6.91 13.42 -1.90
C PHE A 190 -7.49 12.19 -2.58
N ALA A 191 -6.66 11.37 -3.24
CA ALA A 191 -7.08 10.10 -3.82
C ALA A 191 -7.57 9.12 -2.76
N MET A 192 -6.84 8.97 -1.66
CA MET A 192 -7.24 8.08 -0.55
C MET A 192 -8.56 8.50 0.10
N LYS A 193 -8.80 9.81 0.21
CA LYS A 193 -10.05 10.37 0.75
C LYS A 193 -11.19 10.45 -0.28
N GLY A 194 -10.96 10.00 -1.53
CA GLY A 194 -11.95 10.11 -2.60
C GLY A 194 -12.22 11.55 -3.08
N LEU A 195 -11.34 12.49 -2.72
CA LEU A 195 -11.51 13.92 -3.00
C LEU A 195 -10.73 14.41 -4.23
N LEU A 196 -9.89 13.55 -4.82
CA LEU A 196 -9.12 13.90 -6.01
C LEU A 196 -10.06 14.10 -7.20
N GLN A 197 -9.94 15.24 -7.88
CA GLN A 197 -10.75 15.59 -9.05
C GLN A 197 -9.87 15.62 -10.30
N PRO A 198 -9.95 14.61 -11.19
CA PRO A 198 -9.19 14.59 -12.44
C PRO A 198 -9.64 15.70 -13.39
N LYS A 199 -8.68 16.40 -13.99
CA LYS A 199 -8.93 17.39 -15.04
C LYS A 199 -8.77 16.74 -16.42
N ARG A 200 -9.80 16.07 -16.89
CA ARG A 200 -9.76 15.34 -18.17
C ARG A 200 -9.70 16.30 -19.35
N LYS A 201 -8.77 16.02 -20.25
CA LYS A 201 -8.60 16.69 -21.54
C LYS A 201 -8.17 15.67 -22.59
N ARG A 202 -8.43 15.95 -23.87
CA ARG A 202 -7.86 15.19 -24.98
C ARG A 202 -6.41 15.62 -25.18
N PHE A 203 -5.54 14.66 -25.36
CA PHE A 203 -4.12 14.86 -25.69
C PHE A 203 -3.59 13.63 -26.43
N LYS A 204 -2.51 13.81 -27.18
CA LYS A 204 -1.85 12.72 -27.89
C LYS A 204 -1.04 11.85 -26.94
N ALA A 205 -1.05 10.54 -27.18
CA ALA A 205 -0.28 9.60 -26.37
C ALA A 205 1.24 9.90 -26.47
N SER A 206 1.71 10.37 -27.64
CA SER A 206 3.09 10.82 -27.84
C SER A 206 3.51 11.97 -26.91
N ASP A 207 2.60 12.91 -26.62
CA ASP A 207 2.88 14.03 -25.70
C ASP A 207 3.25 13.60 -24.29
N VAL A 208 2.79 12.42 -23.87
CA VAL A 208 3.10 11.84 -22.57
C VAL A 208 4.55 11.39 -22.51
N LEU A 209 5.05 10.81 -23.61
CA LEU A 209 6.42 10.33 -23.72
C LEU A 209 7.44 11.49 -23.71
N GLU A 210 7.13 12.57 -24.41
CA GLU A 210 8.00 13.77 -24.42
C GLU A 210 8.15 14.35 -23.01
N ASN A 211 7.05 14.42 -22.25
CA ASN A 211 7.10 14.90 -20.87
C ASN A 211 7.89 13.96 -19.96
N LEU A 212 7.74 12.65 -20.13
CA LEU A 212 8.48 11.66 -19.34
C LEU A 212 9.98 11.68 -19.65
N ASP A 213 10.37 11.82 -20.91
CA ASP A 213 11.77 11.96 -21.30
C ASP A 213 12.40 13.22 -20.67
N ALA A 214 11.68 14.34 -20.67
CA ALA A 214 12.12 15.55 -19.99
C ALA A 214 12.28 15.35 -18.48
N LEU A 215 11.31 14.71 -17.82
CA LEU A 215 11.37 14.42 -16.39
C LEU A 215 12.53 13.50 -16.02
N VAL A 216 12.78 12.47 -16.83
CA VAL A 216 13.90 11.54 -16.60
C VAL A 216 15.26 12.22 -16.80
N ARG A 217 15.41 13.08 -17.81
CA ARG A 217 16.63 13.85 -18.01
C ARG A 217 16.92 14.82 -16.87
N MET A 218 15.88 15.34 -16.22
CA MET A 218 16.01 16.23 -15.05
C MET A 218 16.34 15.46 -13.76
N ALA A 219 15.94 14.20 -13.65
CA ALA A 219 16.22 13.38 -12.48
C ALA A 219 17.68 12.91 -12.50
N LYS A 220 18.58 13.61 -11.78
CA LYS A 220 20.02 13.30 -11.70
C LYS A 220 20.33 11.85 -11.34
N GLU A 221 19.46 11.22 -10.58
CA GLU A 221 19.59 9.82 -10.15
C GLU A 221 19.41 8.84 -11.30
N MET A 222 18.79 9.27 -12.41
CA MET A 222 18.43 8.43 -13.56
C MET A 222 19.35 8.61 -14.77
N HIS A 223 20.53 9.22 -14.62
CA HIS A 223 21.43 9.54 -15.76
C HIS A 223 21.91 8.35 -16.59
N ASN A 224 21.91 7.16 -16.01
CA ASN A 224 22.37 5.94 -16.69
C ASN A 224 21.22 5.12 -17.28
N ILE A 225 19.99 5.63 -17.28
CA ILE A 225 18.86 4.94 -17.90
C ILE A 225 18.89 5.20 -19.39
N LYS A 226 18.93 4.14 -20.16
CA LYS A 226 18.58 4.19 -21.56
C LYS A 226 17.08 3.96 -21.70
N ILE A 227 16.32 5.04 -21.91
CA ILE A 227 14.92 4.91 -22.29
C ILE A 227 14.86 4.58 -23.76
N VAL A 228 14.28 3.44 -24.08
CA VAL A 228 13.96 3.03 -25.44
C VAL A 228 12.46 3.19 -25.59
N VAL A 229 12.05 4.10 -26.47
CA VAL A 229 10.64 4.22 -26.86
C VAL A 229 10.39 3.22 -27.98
N ASP A 230 9.37 2.39 -27.86
CA ASP A 230 8.97 1.47 -28.92
C ASP A 230 8.59 2.28 -30.17
N SER A 231 9.12 1.89 -31.31
CA SER A 231 8.91 2.58 -32.61
C SER A 231 7.48 2.53 -33.14
N ASN A 232 6.63 1.72 -32.52
CA ASN A 232 5.19 1.58 -32.85
C ASN A 232 4.30 2.57 -32.09
N VAL A 233 4.88 3.65 -31.54
CA VAL A 233 4.10 4.71 -30.87
C VAL A 233 3.15 5.34 -31.87
N THR A 234 1.87 5.16 -31.62
CA THR A 234 0.83 5.78 -32.42
C THR A 234 0.44 7.14 -31.86
N ASP A 235 0.07 8.06 -32.77
CA ASP A 235 -0.33 9.44 -32.41
C ASP A 235 -1.81 9.52 -32.00
N GLU A 236 -2.25 8.49 -31.28
CA GLU A 236 -3.63 8.33 -30.85
C GLU A 236 -4.00 9.24 -29.68
N GLU A 237 -5.25 9.66 -29.63
CA GLU A 237 -5.76 10.54 -28.58
C GLU A 237 -6.31 9.78 -27.38
N VAL A 238 -5.98 10.30 -26.20
CA VAL A 238 -6.50 9.86 -24.89
C VAL A 238 -7.32 10.99 -24.28
N ASN A 239 -8.47 10.67 -23.69
CA ASN A 239 -9.24 11.62 -22.88
C ASN A 239 -9.06 11.31 -21.40
N SER A 240 -8.06 11.93 -20.78
CA SER A 240 -7.68 11.65 -19.39
C SER A 240 -7.06 12.88 -18.73
N ASP A 241 -6.60 12.74 -17.48
CA ASP A 241 -5.78 13.75 -16.81
C ASP A 241 -4.29 13.46 -17.10
N LYS A 242 -3.69 14.26 -18.00
CA LYS A 242 -2.30 14.09 -18.43
C LYS A 242 -1.32 14.17 -17.27
N ARG A 243 -1.56 15.04 -16.28
CA ARG A 243 -0.70 15.22 -15.10
C ARG A 243 -0.71 13.95 -14.22
N LEU A 244 -1.89 13.42 -13.92
CA LEU A 244 -2.01 12.18 -13.13
C LEU A 244 -1.45 10.98 -13.88
N LEU A 245 -1.66 10.90 -15.20
CA LEU A 245 -1.08 9.82 -16.02
C LEU A 245 0.44 9.88 -16.02
N ASN A 246 1.04 11.06 -16.25
CA ASN A 246 2.50 11.25 -16.18
C ASN A 246 3.05 10.80 -14.82
N ARG A 247 2.33 11.09 -13.74
CA ARG A 247 2.72 10.67 -12.39
C ARG A 247 2.70 9.14 -12.22
N VAL A 248 1.67 8.46 -12.72
CA VAL A 248 1.61 6.99 -12.70
C VAL A 248 2.80 6.42 -13.46
N LEU A 249 3.05 6.90 -14.66
CA LEU A 249 4.14 6.43 -15.52
C LEU A 249 5.52 6.76 -14.96
N PHE A 250 5.71 7.93 -14.38
CA PHE A 250 6.96 8.28 -13.68
C PHE A 250 7.25 7.35 -12.49
N ASN A 251 6.23 7.00 -11.72
CA ASN A 251 6.36 6.01 -10.65
C ASN A 251 6.73 4.61 -11.19
N MET A 252 6.16 4.20 -12.33
CA MET A 252 6.54 2.95 -13.01
C MET A 252 8.02 2.98 -13.43
N LEU A 253 8.45 4.08 -14.06
CA LEU A 253 9.84 4.28 -14.49
C LEU A 253 10.81 4.27 -13.30
N LYS A 254 10.49 5.01 -12.25
CA LYS A 254 11.29 5.06 -11.01
C LYS A 254 11.47 3.67 -10.40
N ASN A 255 10.38 2.90 -10.32
CA ASN A 255 10.43 1.54 -9.79
C ASN A 255 11.28 0.61 -10.65
N ALA A 256 11.15 0.71 -11.99
CA ALA A 256 11.93 -0.07 -12.93
C ALA A 256 13.44 0.24 -12.81
N TYR A 257 13.80 1.51 -12.69
CA TYR A 257 15.17 1.95 -12.45
C TYR A 257 15.73 1.44 -11.13
N GLU A 258 15.00 1.66 -10.04
CA GLU A 258 15.43 1.25 -8.71
C GLU A 258 15.60 -0.27 -8.58
N ALA A 259 14.83 -1.05 -9.34
CA ALA A 259 14.94 -2.50 -9.38
C ALA A 259 16.13 -3.00 -10.22
N SER A 260 16.54 -2.23 -11.23
CA SER A 260 17.61 -2.60 -12.18
C SER A 260 18.53 -1.40 -12.45
N PRO A 261 19.30 -0.93 -11.45
CA PRO A 261 20.21 0.19 -11.65
C PRO A 261 21.27 -0.18 -12.72
N ASN A 262 21.53 0.78 -13.62
CA ASN A 262 22.44 0.62 -14.76
C ASN A 262 21.96 -0.31 -15.88
N SER A 263 20.69 -0.66 -15.92
CA SER A 263 20.10 -1.42 -17.03
C SER A 263 19.21 -0.57 -17.93
N VAL A 264 18.84 -1.13 -19.08
CA VAL A 264 17.88 -0.49 -19.99
C VAL A 264 16.48 -0.61 -19.41
N VAL A 265 15.78 0.52 -19.29
CA VAL A 265 14.35 0.56 -19.01
C VAL A 265 13.63 0.92 -20.30
N THR A 266 12.69 0.10 -20.72
CA THR A 266 11.91 0.33 -21.93
C THR A 266 10.55 0.90 -21.60
N LEU A 267 10.19 2.02 -22.22
CA LEU A 267 8.86 2.60 -22.19
C LEU A 267 8.15 2.33 -23.49
N GLY A 268 6.99 1.69 -23.44
CA GLY A 268 6.21 1.30 -24.61
C GLY A 268 4.81 1.91 -24.60
N ILE A 269 4.28 2.15 -25.80
CA ILE A 269 2.85 2.43 -26.00
C ILE A 269 2.34 1.44 -27.03
N HIS A 270 1.28 0.73 -26.68
CA HIS A 270 0.57 -0.16 -27.59
C HIS A 270 -0.88 0.27 -27.69
N THR A 271 -1.43 0.18 -28.89
CA THR A 271 -2.84 0.48 -29.13
C THR A 271 -3.56 -0.76 -29.61
N THR A 272 -4.77 -0.93 -29.10
CA THR A 272 -5.77 -1.86 -29.63
C THR A 272 -6.96 -1.06 -30.17
N ASP A 273 -7.97 -1.72 -30.71
CA ASP A 273 -9.13 -1.03 -31.31
C ASP A 273 -9.80 -0.06 -30.33
N ASP A 274 -9.82 -0.39 -29.05
CA ASP A 274 -10.56 0.35 -28.01
C ASP A 274 -9.68 0.93 -26.91
N LYS A 275 -8.39 0.54 -26.83
CA LYS A 275 -7.53 0.85 -25.69
C LYS A 275 -6.17 1.37 -26.10
N ILE A 276 -5.58 2.16 -25.20
CA ILE A 276 -4.17 2.54 -25.24
C ILE A 276 -3.52 1.98 -23.99
N VAL A 277 -2.43 1.24 -24.16
CA VAL A 277 -1.65 0.62 -23.11
C VAL A 277 -0.27 1.26 -23.04
N PHE A 278 0.04 1.87 -21.93
CA PHE A 278 1.38 2.32 -21.60
C PHE A 278 2.08 1.24 -20.78
N SER A 279 3.35 0.96 -21.08
CA SER A 279 4.12 -0.07 -20.40
C SER A 279 5.51 0.42 -20.03
N THR A 280 6.06 -0.11 -18.93
CA THR A 280 7.43 0.12 -18.51
C THR A 280 8.06 -1.21 -18.15
N HIS A 281 9.15 -1.56 -18.86
CA HIS A 281 9.84 -2.84 -18.70
C HIS A 281 11.25 -2.68 -18.14
N ASN A 282 11.66 -3.62 -17.28
CA ASN A 282 13.04 -3.81 -16.81
C ASN A 282 13.37 -5.30 -16.62
N ASN A 283 14.67 -5.61 -16.50
CA ASN A 283 15.16 -7.00 -16.43
C ASN A 283 15.05 -7.64 -15.03
N ALA A 284 14.72 -6.88 -13.97
CA ALA A 284 14.58 -7.44 -12.65
C ALA A 284 13.29 -8.25 -12.52
N VAL A 285 13.31 -9.32 -11.72
CA VAL A 285 12.17 -10.20 -11.46
C VAL A 285 11.63 -9.92 -10.07
N ILE A 286 10.30 -9.83 -9.94
CA ILE A 286 9.63 -9.71 -8.65
C ILE A 286 9.52 -11.11 -8.03
N PRO A 287 10.06 -11.32 -6.80
CA PRO A 287 9.94 -12.60 -6.10
C PRO A 287 8.48 -13.02 -5.90
N GLU A 288 8.18 -14.31 -6.00
CA GLU A 288 6.81 -14.83 -5.98
C GLU A 288 6.02 -14.42 -4.73
N HIS A 289 6.66 -14.49 -3.54
CA HIS A 289 6.05 -14.12 -2.27
C HIS A 289 5.69 -12.61 -2.16
N ILE A 290 6.17 -11.78 -3.09
CA ILE A 290 5.90 -10.33 -3.14
C ILE A 290 4.82 -10.00 -4.17
N LYS A 291 4.67 -10.80 -5.24
CA LYS A 291 3.74 -10.52 -6.34
C LYS A 291 2.33 -10.21 -5.84
N SER A 292 1.81 -10.98 -4.89
CA SER A 292 0.47 -10.78 -4.32
C SER A 292 0.33 -9.49 -3.50
N LYS A 293 1.46 -8.88 -3.11
CA LYS A 293 1.52 -7.73 -2.20
C LYS A 293 2.01 -6.44 -2.87
N ILE A 294 2.32 -6.48 -4.17
CA ILE A 294 3.00 -5.36 -4.87
C ILE A 294 2.19 -4.05 -4.87
N PHE A 295 0.86 -4.15 -4.93
CA PHE A 295 -0.05 -3.00 -4.91
C PHE A 295 -0.67 -2.73 -3.54
N ILE A 296 -0.23 -3.46 -2.49
CA ILE A 296 -0.73 -3.24 -1.14
C ILE A 296 0.00 -2.07 -0.51
N TYR A 297 -0.77 -1.23 0.17
CA TYR A 297 -0.28 -0.06 0.88
C TYR A 297 0.81 -0.43 1.91
N GLY A 298 1.92 0.34 1.90
CA GLY A 298 3.01 0.16 2.86
C GLY A 298 3.91 -1.06 2.63
N ASN A 299 3.66 -1.86 1.60
CA ASN A 299 4.47 -3.04 1.29
C ASN A 299 5.63 -2.68 0.36
N SER A 300 6.86 -2.87 0.82
CA SER A 300 8.07 -2.61 0.04
C SER A 300 9.17 -3.59 0.39
N THR A 301 9.83 -4.12 -0.63
CA THR A 301 11.05 -4.95 -0.48
C THR A 301 12.27 -4.16 0.02
N LYS A 302 12.18 -2.82 -0.01
CA LYS A 302 13.29 -1.90 0.27
C LYS A 302 13.21 -1.27 1.67
N GLY A 303 12.41 -1.86 2.59
CA GLY A 303 12.22 -1.42 3.98
C GLY A 303 10.91 -0.65 4.20
N ALA A 304 10.52 -0.49 5.46
CA ALA A 304 9.25 0.11 5.92
C ALA A 304 8.98 1.57 5.47
N LYS A 305 9.91 2.19 4.75
CA LYS A 305 9.83 3.58 4.28
C LYS A 305 9.39 3.74 2.82
N ARG A 306 9.24 2.65 2.05
CA ARG A 306 8.90 2.66 0.62
C ARG A 306 7.73 1.69 0.39
N GLY A 307 6.85 1.94 -0.51
CA GLY A 307 5.67 1.09 -0.79
C GLY A 307 4.44 1.92 -1.16
N LEU A 308 4.63 3.24 -1.30
CA LEU A 308 3.57 4.14 -1.71
C LEU A 308 3.47 4.25 -3.24
N GLY A 309 4.59 4.05 -3.96
CA GLY A 309 4.64 4.21 -5.41
C GLY A 309 3.71 3.25 -6.16
N THR A 310 3.81 1.95 -5.93
CA THR A 310 2.96 0.94 -6.58
C THR A 310 1.51 1.04 -6.15
N TYR A 311 1.25 1.32 -4.86
CA TYR A 311 -0.10 1.57 -4.36
C TYR A 311 -0.72 2.80 -5.04
N SER A 312 0.01 3.94 -5.10
CA SER A 312 -0.48 5.17 -5.74
C SER A 312 -0.76 4.99 -7.24
N MET A 313 0.08 4.22 -7.95
CA MET A 313 -0.17 3.89 -9.36
C MET A 313 -1.53 3.22 -9.53
N LYS A 314 -1.80 2.18 -8.75
CA LYS A 314 -3.05 1.43 -8.83
C LYS A 314 -4.24 2.28 -8.41
N LEU A 315 -4.14 2.98 -7.28
CA LEU A 315 -5.20 3.84 -6.77
C LEU A 315 -5.57 4.95 -7.77
N ILE A 316 -4.59 5.68 -8.29
CA ILE A 316 -4.82 6.78 -9.24
C ILE A 316 -5.25 6.22 -10.59
N GLY A 317 -4.56 5.20 -11.09
CA GLY A 317 -4.82 4.63 -12.41
C GLY A 317 -6.22 4.02 -12.53
N GLU A 318 -6.67 3.28 -11.52
CA GLU A 318 -7.97 2.60 -11.58
C GLU A 318 -9.12 3.50 -11.13
N ASN A 319 -9.00 4.18 -9.98
CA ASN A 319 -10.14 4.91 -9.40
C ASN A 319 -10.34 6.30 -10.01
N PHE A 320 -9.30 6.95 -10.52
CA PHE A 320 -9.38 8.33 -10.99
C PHE A 320 -9.15 8.50 -12.50
N LEU A 321 -8.26 7.71 -13.08
CA LEU A 321 -8.09 7.69 -14.54
C LEU A 321 -9.04 6.70 -15.22
N HIS A 322 -9.71 5.81 -14.43
CA HIS A 322 -10.59 4.74 -14.90
C HIS A 322 -9.91 3.78 -15.87
N GLY A 323 -8.61 3.57 -15.65
CA GLY A 323 -7.81 2.61 -16.37
C GLY A 323 -7.75 1.26 -15.64
N ARG A 324 -6.91 0.38 -16.16
CA ARG A 324 -6.50 -0.86 -15.52
C ARG A 324 -5.02 -0.84 -15.29
N VAL A 325 -4.55 -1.18 -14.07
CA VAL A 325 -3.12 -1.22 -13.72
C VAL A 325 -2.75 -2.63 -13.28
N TRP A 326 -1.76 -3.22 -13.97
CA TRP A 326 -1.26 -4.56 -13.62
C TRP A 326 0.24 -4.66 -13.92
N PHE A 327 0.82 -5.79 -13.61
CA PHE A 327 2.19 -6.13 -13.98
C PHE A 327 2.31 -7.60 -14.37
N GLU A 328 3.35 -7.90 -15.09
CA GLU A 328 3.82 -9.25 -15.42
C GLU A 328 5.28 -9.37 -15.03
N SER A 329 5.66 -10.49 -14.41
CA SER A 329 7.03 -10.73 -14.00
C SER A 329 7.36 -12.20 -14.06
N ALA A 330 8.40 -12.54 -14.84
CA ALA A 330 8.85 -13.92 -15.03
C ALA A 330 10.36 -14.01 -15.10
N GLU A 331 10.90 -15.15 -14.66
CA GLU A 331 12.33 -15.42 -14.75
C GLU A 331 12.78 -15.48 -16.21
N GLY A 332 13.92 -14.85 -16.52
CA GLY A 332 14.44 -14.72 -17.88
C GLY A 332 13.74 -13.69 -18.77
N VAL A 333 12.60 -13.12 -18.33
CA VAL A 333 11.86 -12.08 -19.06
C VAL A 333 12.02 -10.72 -18.38
N GLY A 334 12.01 -10.67 -17.04
CA GLY A 334 12.00 -9.43 -16.26
C GLY A 334 10.61 -9.06 -15.78
N THR A 335 10.39 -7.76 -15.55
CA THR A 335 9.10 -7.19 -15.07
C THR A 335 8.62 -6.09 -15.99
N THR A 336 7.34 -6.13 -16.32
CA THR A 336 6.64 -5.08 -17.06
C THR A 336 5.43 -4.62 -16.26
N PHE A 337 5.36 -3.32 -15.98
CA PHE A 337 4.16 -2.67 -15.46
C PHE A 337 3.37 -2.05 -16.59
N TYR A 338 2.03 -2.07 -16.46
CA TYR A 338 1.11 -1.58 -17.47
C TYR A 338 0.07 -0.66 -16.85
N ILE A 339 -0.36 0.34 -17.63
CA ILE A 339 -1.61 1.07 -17.45
C ILE A 339 -2.36 1.14 -18.78
N GLU A 340 -3.62 0.71 -18.78
CA GLU A 340 -4.53 0.72 -19.91
C GLU A 340 -5.57 1.80 -19.71
N LEU A 341 -5.86 2.59 -20.75
CA LEU A 341 -6.88 3.62 -20.77
C LEU A 341 -7.77 3.47 -22.01
N ASP A 342 -8.99 4.01 -21.95
CA ASP A 342 -9.88 4.06 -23.11
C ASP A 342 -9.32 5.00 -24.16
N ARG A 343 -9.31 4.53 -25.41
CA ARG A 343 -9.01 5.34 -26.58
C ARG A 343 -10.18 6.23 -26.94
N VAL A 344 -9.90 7.46 -27.37
CA VAL A 344 -10.96 8.30 -27.97
C VAL A 344 -11.29 7.73 -29.34
N LYS A 345 -12.54 7.34 -29.54
CA LYS A 345 -13.06 7.01 -30.87
C LYS A 345 -13.55 8.30 -31.53
N ASP A 346 -13.17 8.49 -32.79
CA ASP A 346 -13.67 9.57 -33.63
C ASP A 346 -15.18 9.46 -33.88
#